data_bf206c60f5e4880092dc58887073bc36
#
_entry.id   bf206c60f5e4880092dc58887073bc36
#
_cell.length_a   1.000
_cell.length_b   1.000
_cell.length_c   1.000
_cell.angle_alpha   90.00
_cell.angle_beta   90.00
_cell.angle_gamma   90.00
#
_symmetry.space_group_name_H-M   'P 1'
#
loop_
_entity.id
_entity.type
_entity.pdbx_description
1 polymer ?
#
loop_
_entity_poly.entity_id
_entity_poly.type
_entity_poly.pdbx_seq_one_letter_code
_entity_poly.pdbx_strand_id
1 'polypeptide(L)'
;MARNKLAVGLDIGSGSIKLCQLKPAKRGAYQLQAFGMVQLPPEAIVDGALMNSTAVVDGIQELFASQKIRHKEVATSVSGHSVIIKKINLPQMTTEELEESIQWEAEQYIPFDINDVNIDVQILNTESTQAGQMDVLLVAAKKDMVNDYTEVIASAGLTPVVVDIDAFAVQNQFEINYEVPRSETVVLVNIGASVTNINVLANGISTFTRDISIGGGQFTDAVQKALNVSYDEAEALK
;
A
#
# COMPACT_ATOMS: atom_id res chain seq x y z
N MET A 1 18.59 -6.67 -25.16
CA MET A 1 17.44 -6.01 -24.49
C MET A 1 17.09 -6.83 -23.26
N ALA A 2 17.42 -6.36 -22.06
CA ALA A 2 16.96 -7.00 -20.83
C ALA A 2 15.43 -6.94 -20.84
N ARG A 3 14.76 -8.10 -20.84
CA ARG A 3 13.32 -8.16 -20.56
C ARG A 3 13.13 -7.54 -19.17
N ASN A 4 12.47 -6.39 -19.08
CA ASN A 4 11.99 -5.86 -17.81
C ASN A 4 11.09 -6.96 -17.20
N LYS A 5 11.67 -7.72 -16.28
CA LYS A 5 10.88 -8.63 -15.46
C LYS A 5 10.14 -7.77 -14.45
N LEU A 6 8.83 -7.92 -14.40
CA LEU A 6 8.03 -7.28 -13.36
C LEU A 6 8.43 -7.87 -11.99
N ALA A 7 8.51 -7.03 -10.99
CA ALA A 7 8.60 -7.47 -9.60
C ALA A 7 7.38 -8.33 -9.23
N VAL A 8 7.54 -9.22 -8.27
CA VAL A 8 6.41 -9.96 -7.69
C VAL A 8 5.71 -9.05 -6.69
N GLY A 9 4.40 -8.87 -6.84
CA GLY A 9 3.60 -8.15 -5.84
C GLY A 9 3.48 -8.98 -4.57
N LEU A 10 3.81 -8.37 -3.42
CA LEU A 10 3.77 -8.98 -2.10
C LEU A 10 3.01 -8.06 -1.15
N ASP A 11 1.81 -8.47 -0.75
CA ASP A 11 0.97 -7.79 0.24
C ASP A 11 1.17 -8.47 1.60
N ILE A 12 1.74 -7.74 2.56
CA ILE A 12 1.96 -8.19 3.94
C ILE A 12 0.89 -7.57 4.83
N GLY A 13 -0.29 -8.20 4.85
CA GLY A 13 -1.42 -7.76 5.65
C GLY A 13 -1.45 -8.42 7.04
N SER A 14 -2.19 -7.81 7.98
CA SER A 14 -2.26 -8.28 9.38
C SER A 14 -2.87 -9.67 9.56
N GLY A 15 -3.74 -10.12 8.65
CA GLY A 15 -4.34 -11.46 8.72
C GLY A 15 -3.70 -12.48 7.78
N SER A 16 -3.06 -12.04 6.70
CA SER A 16 -2.50 -12.94 5.70
C SER A 16 -1.49 -12.21 4.82
N ILE A 17 -0.53 -12.98 4.29
CA ILE A 17 0.37 -12.53 3.24
C ILE A 17 -0.16 -13.03 1.90
N LYS A 18 -0.18 -12.15 0.89
CA LYS A 18 -0.63 -12.49 -0.46
C LYS A 18 0.48 -12.19 -1.46
N LEU A 19 0.49 -12.94 -2.53
CA LEU A 19 1.47 -12.85 -3.60
C LEU A 19 0.76 -12.85 -4.94
N CYS A 20 1.22 -11.96 -5.84
CA CYS A 20 0.76 -11.92 -7.22
C CYS A 20 1.96 -11.78 -8.16
N GLN A 21 2.11 -12.70 -9.10
CA GLN A 21 3.09 -12.60 -10.16
C GLN A 21 2.40 -12.37 -11.51
N LEU A 22 2.77 -11.28 -12.16
CA LEU A 22 2.25 -10.89 -13.47
C LEU A 22 3.31 -11.06 -14.55
N LYS A 23 2.84 -11.22 -15.77
CA LYS A 23 3.65 -11.22 -17.00
C LYS A 23 3.04 -10.23 -18.00
N PRO A 24 3.85 -9.38 -18.64
CA PRO A 24 3.37 -8.53 -19.73
C PRO A 24 2.76 -9.37 -20.84
N ALA A 25 1.60 -8.98 -21.31
CA ALA A 25 0.90 -9.56 -22.45
C ALA A 25 0.83 -8.57 -23.61
N LYS A 26 0.13 -8.93 -24.68
CA LYS A 26 -0.04 -8.04 -25.84
C LYS A 26 -0.93 -6.85 -25.49
N ARG A 27 -0.70 -5.70 -26.15
CA ARG A 27 -1.51 -4.46 -26.04
C ARG A 27 -1.53 -3.84 -24.64
N GLY A 28 -0.43 -3.95 -23.90
CA GLY A 28 -0.34 -3.36 -22.54
C GLY A 28 -1.09 -4.13 -21.46
N ALA A 29 -1.70 -5.27 -21.77
CA ALA A 29 -2.36 -6.11 -20.78
C ALA A 29 -1.35 -6.91 -19.94
N TYR A 30 -1.81 -7.45 -18.84
CA TYR A 30 -1.05 -8.35 -17.97
C TYR A 30 -1.73 -9.72 -17.89
N GLN A 31 -0.92 -10.75 -17.74
CA GLN A 31 -1.39 -12.11 -17.51
C GLN A 31 -0.95 -12.56 -16.12
N LEU A 32 -1.89 -13.05 -15.33
CA LEU A 32 -1.61 -13.67 -14.03
C LEU A 32 -0.80 -14.98 -14.26
N GLN A 33 0.35 -15.07 -13.58
CA GLN A 33 1.22 -16.25 -13.63
C GLN A 33 1.10 -17.09 -12.36
N ALA A 34 1.06 -16.42 -11.20
CA ALA A 34 0.89 -17.06 -9.91
C ALA A 34 0.12 -16.13 -8.97
N PHE A 35 -0.68 -16.73 -8.13
CA PHE A 35 -1.37 -16.07 -7.02
C PHE A 35 -1.38 -17.05 -5.85
N GLY A 36 -1.09 -16.55 -4.66
CA GLY A 36 -1.10 -17.35 -3.46
C GLY A 36 -1.39 -16.50 -2.22
N MET A 37 -1.80 -17.17 -1.17
CA MET A 37 -2.06 -16.58 0.13
C MET A 37 -1.65 -17.56 1.23
N VAL A 38 -1.09 -17.03 2.32
CA VAL A 38 -0.81 -17.74 3.56
C VAL A 38 -1.38 -16.94 4.73
N GLN A 39 -2.00 -17.60 5.67
CA GLN A 39 -2.53 -16.95 6.88
C GLN A 39 -1.38 -16.66 7.84
N LEU A 40 -1.46 -15.54 8.51
CA LEU A 40 -0.57 -15.21 9.63
C LEU A 40 -1.23 -15.58 10.96
N PRO A 41 -0.44 -15.97 11.97
CA PRO A 41 -0.96 -16.10 13.32
C PRO A 41 -1.60 -14.79 13.80
N PRO A 42 -2.63 -14.86 14.66
CA PRO A 42 -3.17 -13.67 15.30
C PRO A 42 -2.07 -12.81 15.94
N GLU A 43 -2.23 -11.49 15.88
CA GLU A 43 -1.28 -10.53 16.45
C GLU A 43 0.15 -10.57 15.89
N ALA A 44 0.40 -11.27 14.79
CA ALA A 44 1.70 -11.20 14.11
C ALA A 44 2.02 -9.78 13.62
N ILE A 45 0.99 -9.03 13.23
CA ILE A 45 1.05 -7.62 12.86
C ILE A 45 -0.10 -6.88 13.57
N VAL A 46 0.23 -5.86 14.37
CA VAL A 46 -0.73 -5.05 15.11
C VAL A 46 -0.51 -3.58 14.76
N ASP A 47 -1.56 -2.91 14.29
CA ASP A 47 -1.53 -1.49 13.87
C ASP A 47 -0.37 -1.17 12.89
N GLY A 48 -0.03 -2.13 12.03
CA GLY A 48 1.08 -2.04 11.07
C GLY A 48 2.47 -2.37 11.65
N ALA A 49 2.59 -2.57 12.95
CA ALA A 49 3.84 -2.98 13.58
C ALA A 49 4.03 -4.52 13.53
N LEU A 50 5.22 -4.95 13.12
CA LEU A 50 5.59 -6.36 13.03
C LEU A 50 5.92 -6.91 14.43
N MET A 51 4.94 -7.53 15.11
CA MET A 51 5.11 -8.11 16.45
C MET A 51 5.79 -9.48 16.40
N ASN A 52 5.65 -10.21 15.29
CA ASN A 52 6.28 -11.52 15.08
C ASN A 52 6.90 -11.58 13.68
N SER A 53 8.07 -10.96 13.53
CA SER A 53 8.81 -10.93 12.27
C SER A 53 9.18 -12.33 11.76
N THR A 54 9.43 -13.29 12.65
CA THR A 54 9.73 -14.68 12.26
C THR A 54 8.55 -15.32 11.54
N ALA A 55 7.34 -15.19 12.07
CA ALA A 55 6.14 -15.72 11.41
C ALA A 55 5.90 -15.09 10.03
N VAL A 56 6.20 -13.80 9.88
CA VAL A 56 6.10 -13.11 8.59
C VAL A 56 7.14 -13.63 7.61
N VAL A 57 8.39 -13.78 8.03
CA VAL A 57 9.47 -14.34 7.19
C VAL A 57 9.15 -15.77 6.74
N ASP A 58 8.72 -16.62 7.66
CA ASP A 58 8.35 -18.02 7.37
C ASP A 58 7.18 -18.08 6.38
N GLY A 59 6.15 -17.25 6.60
CA GLY A 59 5.01 -17.15 5.70
C GLY A 59 5.39 -16.70 4.28
N ILE A 60 6.29 -15.72 4.14
CA ILE A 60 6.81 -15.29 2.83
C ILE A 60 7.54 -16.44 2.16
N GLN A 61 8.42 -17.14 2.88
CA GLN A 61 9.21 -18.26 2.35
C GLN A 61 8.30 -19.41 1.89
N GLU A 62 7.33 -19.80 2.72
CA GLU A 62 6.33 -20.83 2.40
C GLU A 62 5.56 -20.45 1.13
N LEU A 63 5.11 -19.20 1.04
CA LEU A 63 4.33 -18.73 -0.09
C LEU A 63 5.12 -18.78 -1.40
N PHE A 64 6.38 -18.32 -1.40
CA PHE A 64 7.24 -18.39 -2.58
C PHE A 64 7.58 -19.84 -2.96
N ALA A 65 7.82 -20.71 -1.98
CA ALA A 65 8.11 -22.11 -2.20
C ALA A 65 6.90 -22.87 -2.79
N SER A 66 5.71 -22.69 -2.21
CA SER A 66 4.45 -23.31 -2.66
C SER A 66 4.09 -22.91 -4.09
N GLN A 67 4.29 -21.64 -4.46
CA GLN A 67 4.05 -21.13 -5.80
C GLN A 67 5.23 -21.38 -6.77
N LYS A 68 6.33 -21.97 -6.31
CA LYS A 68 7.55 -22.29 -7.08
C LYS A 68 8.15 -21.06 -7.77
N ILE A 69 8.05 -19.87 -7.16
CA ILE A 69 8.55 -18.61 -7.68
C ILE A 69 10.05 -18.50 -7.43
N ARG A 70 10.82 -18.25 -8.50
CA ARG A 70 12.28 -18.07 -8.44
C ARG A 70 12.71 -16.61 -8.54
N HIS A 71 11.80 -15.73 -8.94
CA HIS A 71 12.08 -14.29 -9.03
C HIS A 71 12.18 -13.71 -7.63
N LYS A 72 13.21 -12.89 -7.41
CA LYS A 72 13.56 -12.41 -6.06
C LYS A 72 13.17 -10.97 -5.81
N GLU A 73 12.96 -10.20 -6.88
CA GLU A 73 12.56 -8.79 -6.77
C GLU A 73 11.07 -8.72 -6.46
N VAL A 74 10.72 -7.98 -5.41
CA VAL A 74 9.34 -7.80 -4.96
C VAL A 74 8.97 -6.32 -4.86
N ALA A 75 7.71 -6.04 -5.13
CA ALA A 75 7.05 -4.77 -4.82
C ALA A 75 6.07 -5.03 -3.68
N THR A 76 6.12 -4.21 -2.65
CA THR A 76 5.22 -4.26 -1.50
C THR A 76 4.58 -2.90 -1.28
N SER A 77 3.66 -2.80 -0.34
CA SER A 77 3.03 -1.56 0.05
C SER A 77 2.83 -1.49 1.56
N VAL A 78 2.60 -0.28 2.05
CA VAL A 78 2.38 0.04 3.46
C VAL A 78 1.17 0.96 3.61
N SER A 79 0.56 0.98 4.79
CA SER A 79 -0.57 1.84 5.13
C SER A 79 -0.64 2.10 6.65
N GLY A 80 -1.67 2.82 7.07
CA GLY A 80 -1.96 3.07 8.48
C GLY A 80 -1.38 4.38 9.02
N HIS A 81 -1.34 4.51 10.34
CA HIS A 81 -1.05 5.78 11.03
C HIS A 81 0.37 6.34 10.79
N SER A 82 1.27 5.52 10.30
CA SER A 82 2.65 5.91 9.97
C SER A 82 2.80 6.45 8.55
N VAL A 83 1.70 6.53 7.79
CA VAL A 83 1.64 7.07 6.43
C VAL A 83 0.78 8.32 6.41
N ILE A 84 1.29 9.36 5.77
CA ILE A 84 0.60 10.63 5.54
C ILE A 84 0.46 10.82 4.05
N ILE A 85 -0.76 11.08 3.60
CA ILE A 85 -1.06 11.44 2.21
C ILE A 85 -1.84 12.75 2.25
N LYS A 86 -1.32 13.77 1.59
CA LYS A 86 -1.97 15.09 1.53
C LYS A 86 -1.84 15.70 0.15
N LYS A 87 -2.95 16.24 -0.34
CA LYS A 87 -2.92 17.19 -1.44
C LYS A 87 -2.61 18.58 -0.85
N ILE A 88 -1.54 19.19 -1.31
CA ILE A 88 -1.09 20.53 -0.88
C ILE A 88 -0.99 21.46 -2.09
N ASN A 89 -1.08 22.76 -1.84
CA ASN A 89 -0.88 23.79 -2.86
C ASN A 89 0.45 24.48 -2.59
N LEU A 90 1.30 24.54 -3.61
CA LEU A 90 2.61 25.20 -3.56
C LEU A 90 2.72 26.24 -4.68
N PRO A 91 3.61 27.22 -4.56
CA PRO A 91 3.96 28.09 -5.67
C PRO A 91 4.39 27.25 -6.88
N GLN A 92 4.06 27.73 -8.08
CA GLN A 92 4.44 27.03 -9.31
C GLN A 92 5.96 26.99 -9.44
N MET A 93 6.52 25.80 -9.57
CA MET A 93 7.95 25.53 -9.70
C MET A 93 8.20 24.30 -10.58
N THR A 94 9.43 24.05 -10.97
CA THR A 94 9.80 22.84 -11.69
C THR A 94 9.87 21.63 -10.75
N THR A 95 9.94 20.42 -11.32
CA THR A 95 10.09 19.20 -10.52
C THR A 95 11.39 19.23 -9.71
N GLU A 96 12.49 19.72 -10.31
CA GLU A 96 13.78 19.84 -9.67
C GLU A 96 13.74 20.81 -8.48
N GLU A 97 13.10 21.98 -8.65
CA GLU A 97 12.91 22.95 -7.56
C GLU A 97 12.05 22.38 -6.44
N LEU A 98 11.00 21.61 -6.78
CA LEU A 98 10.15 20.94 -5.81
C LEU A 98 10.93 19.90 -4.99
N GLU A 99 11.74 19.05 -5.64
CA GLU A 99 12.57 18.05 -4.98
C GLU A 99 13.57 18.67 -4.00
N GLU A 100 14.12 19.85 -4.33
CA GLU A 100 15.04 20.58 -3.46
C GLU A 100 14.35 21.24 -2.27
N SER A 101 13.11 21.73 -2.44
CA SER A 101 12.40 22.50 -1.41
C SER A 101 11.45 21.65 -0.56
N ILE A 102 11.09 20.46 -1.02
CA ILE A 102 9.99 19.69 -0.45
C ILE A 102 10.14 19.36 1.04
N GLN A 103 11.35 19.16 1.53
CA GLN A 103 11.57 18.88 2.95
C GLN A 103 11.08 20.05 3.84
N TRP A 104 11.36 21.28 3.43
CA TRP A 104 10.91 22.47 4.13
C TRP A 104 9.39 22.71 4.01
N GLU A 105 8.87 22.50 2.80
CA GLU A 105 7.44 22.66 2.54
C GLU A 105 6.61 21.60 3.26
N ALA A 106 7.12 20.37 3.34
CA ALA A 106 6.43 19.23 3.95
C ALA A 106 6.35 19.32 5.48
N GLU A 107 7.32 19.98 6.15
CA GLU A 107 7.41 20.05 7.61
C GLU A 107 6.12 20.59 8.25
N GLN A 108 5.45 21.55 7.62
CA GLN A 108 4.19 22.11 8.13
C GLN A 108 2.97 21.17 7.97
N TYR A 109 3.10 20.10 7.16
CA TYR A 109 1.99 19.17 6.85
C TYR A 109 2.16 17.81 7.51
N ILE A 110 3.37 17.44 7.92
CA ILE A 110 3.73 16.14 8.47
C ILE A 110 3.83 16.25 9.98
N PRO A 111 3.06 15.45 10.76
CA PRO A 111 3.07 15.50 12.24
C PRO A 111 4.22 14.68 12.85
N PHE A 112 5.26 14.37 12.07
CA PHE A 112 6.44 13.63 12.49
C PHE A 112 7.69 14.47 12.24
N ASP A 113 8.81 14.11 12.88
CA ASP A 113 10.10 14.70 12.52
C ASP A 113 10.42 14.40 11.07
N ILE A 114 10.78 15.42 10.30
CA ILE A 114 11.08 15.32 8.88
C ILE A 114 12.24 14.36 8.59
N ASN A 115 13.15 14.20 9.55
CA ASN A 115 14.28 13.28 9.46
C ASN A 115 13.89 11.81 9.64
N ASP A 116 12.71 11.55 10.24
CA ASP A 116 12.23 10.21 10.56
C ASP A 116 11.29 9.66 9.48
N VAL A 117 11.07 10.40 8.39
CA VAL A 117 10.16 10.00 7.31
C VAL A 117 10.87 9.92 5.96
N ASN A 118 10.40 9.00 5.12
CA ASN A 118 10.62 9.04 3.69
C ASN A 118 9.52 9.90 3.07
N ILE A 119 9.90 10.79 2.16
CA ILE A 119 8.97 11.71 1.49
C ILE A 119 9.04 11.46 0.00
N ASP A 120 7.88 11.43 -0.64
CA ASP A 120 7.73 11.42 -2.09
C ASP A 120 6.65 12.42 -2.50
N VAL A 121 6.76 12.97 -3.70
CA VAL A 121 5.85 14.01 -4.20
C VAL A 121 5.54 13.79 -5.66
N GLN A 122 4.30 14.12 -6.01
CA GLN A 122 3.84 14.12 -7.39
C GLN A 122 3.07 15.41 -7.71
N ILE A 123 3.49 16.11 -8.76
CA ILE A 123 2.74 17.23 -9.30
C ILE A 123 1.47 16.68 -9.96
N LEU A 124 0.30 17.06 -9.44
CA LEU A 124 -1.01 16.62 -9.93
C LEU A 124 -1.51 17.52 -11.05
N ASN A 125 -1.33 18.83 -10.89
CA ASN A 125 -1.77 19.84 -11.84
C ASN A 125 -0.86 21.07 -11.72
N THR A 126 -0.37 21.55 -12.85
CA THR A 126 0.44 22.79 -12.95
C THR A 126 -0.42 24.03 -12.94
N GLU A 127 -1.73 23.90 -13.18
CA GLU A 127 -2.71 24.99 -13.13
C GLU A 127 -3.69 24.72 -11.98
N SER A 128 -3.33 25.14 -10.78
CA SER A 128 -4.26 25.13 -9.64
C SER A 128 -5.40 26.15 -9.88
N THR A 129 -6.48 26.02 -9.11
CA THR A 129 -7.56 27.00 -9.07
C THR A 129 -7.11 28.39 -8.66
N GLN A 130 -5.91 28.51 -8.08
CA GLN A 130 -5.26 29.79 -7.73
C GLN A 130 -4.11 30.07 -8.70
N ALA A 131 -4.14 31.25 -9.33
CA ALA A 131 -3.11 31.66 -10.27
C ALA A 131 -1.70 31.65 -9.63
N GLY A 132 -0.73 31.05 -10.30
CA GLY A 132 0.65 30.96 -9.82
C GLY A 132 0.91 29.86 -8.78
N GLN A 133 -0.06 28.97 -8.57
CA GLN A 133 0.09 27.79 -7.69
C GLN A 133 -0.08 26.50 -8.48
N MET A 134 0.44 25.42 -7.93
CA MET A 134 0.29 24.06 -8.41
C MET A 134 -0.22 23.14 -7.30
N ASP A 135 -0.94 22.08 -7.69
CA ASP A 135 -1.39 21.03 -6.80
C ASP A 135 -0.34 19.92 -6.75
N VAL A 136 0.07 19.54 -5.56
CA VAL A 136 1.05 18.50 -5.30
C VAL A 136 0.46 17.45 -4.37
N LEU A 137 0.64 16.19 -4.71
CA LEU A 137 0.40 15.08 -3.79
C LEU A 137 1.69 14.85 -2.99
N LEU A 138 1.59 15.07 -1.70
CA LEU A 138 2.65 14.81 -0.72
C LEU A 138 2.38 13.48 -0.05
N VAL A 139 3.36 12.59 -0.06
CA VAL A 139 3.33 11.31 0.65
C VAL A 139 4.51 11.23 1.59
N ALA A 140 4.25 10.84 2.84
CA ALA A 140 5.31 10.60 3.81
C ALA A 140 5.04 9.29 4.57
N ALA A 141 6.08 8.49 4.76
CA ALA A 141 6.01 7.26 5.53
C ALA A 141 7.16 7.19 6.53
N LYS A 142 6.89 6.77 7.76
CA LYS A 142 7.93 6.58 8.76
C LYS A 142 9.00 5.61 8.28
N LYS A 143 10.27 6.01 8.42
CA LYS A 143 11.44 5.19 8.01
C LYS A 143 11.47 3.86 8.74
N ASP A 144 11.18 3.85 10.03
CA ASP A 144 11.19 2.63 10.84
C ASP A 144 10.21 1.60 10.30
N MET A 145 8.97 2.01 9.98
CA MET A 145 7.99 1.11 9.39
C MET A 145 8.44 0.56 8.04
N VAL A 146 8.94 1.41 7.15
CA VAL A 146 9.43 0.99 5.83
C VAL A 146 10.61 0.04 5.99
N ASN A 147 11.53 0.32 6.92
CA ASN A 147 12.69 -0.52 7.20
C ASN A 147 12.27 -1.89 7.74
N ASP A 148 11.34 -1.95 8.70
CA ASP A 148 10.83 -3.21 9.26
C ASP A 148 10.27 -4.13 8.16
N TYR A 149 9.43 -3.59 7.27
CA TYR A 149 8.85 -4.35 6.16
C TYR A 149 9.90 -4.78 5.13
N THR A 150 10.85 -3.91 4.80
CA THR A 150 11.94 -4.28 3.87
C THR A 150 12.91 -5.27 4.48
N GLU A 151 13.14 -5.23 5.79
CA GLU A 151 14.01 -6.16 6.50
C GLU A 151 13.43 -7.59 6.57
N VAL A 152 12.13 -7.75 6.84
CA VAL A 152 11.51 -9.09 6.81
C VAL A 152 11.49 -9.68 5.39
N ILE A 153 11.30 -8.85 4.37
CA ILE A 153 11.41 -9.27 2.97
C ILE A 153 12.84 -9.72 2.64
N ALA A 154 13.84 -8.95 3.04
CA ALA A 154 15.25 -9.29 2.86
C ALA A 154 15.63 -10.58 3.63
N SER A 155 15.15 -10.73 4.87
CA SER A 155 15.35 -11.93 5.70
C SER A 155 14.70 -13.17 5.09
N ALA A 156 13.62 -13.03 4.30
CA ALA A 156 13.04 -14.12 3.53
C ALA A 156 13.86 -14.50 2.28
N GLY A 157 14.98 -13.81 2.00
CA GLY A 157 15.87 -14.03 0.85
C GLY A 157 15.37 -13.37 -0.45
N LEU A 158 14.58 -12.30 -0.32
CA LEU A 158 14.03 -11.51 -1.42
C LEU A 158 14.65 -10.10 -1.44
N THR A 159 14.39 -9.36 -2.51
CA THR A 159 14.90 -8.00 -2.70
C THR A 159 13.72 -7.05 -2.90
N PRO A 160 13.38 -6.22 -1.90
CA PRO A 160 12.35 -5.19 -2.09
C PRO A 160 12.88 -4.12 -3.05
N VAL A 161 12.17 -3.89 -4.14
CA VAL A 161 12.54 -2.89 -5.16
C VAL A 161 11.57 -1.73 -5.23
N VAL A 162 10.37 -1.91 -4.69
CA VAL A 162 9.34 -0.88 -4.57
C VAL A 162 8.64 -1.04 -3.23
N VAL A 163 8.42 0.06 -2.53
CA VAL A 163 7.47 0.17 -1.41
C VAL A 163 6.46 1.25 -1.80
N ASP A 164 5.23 0.86 -2.08
CA ASP A 164 4.13 1.73 -2.46
C ASP A 164 3.21 1.99 -1.25
N ILE A 165 2.12 2.66 -1.45
CA ILE A 165 1.04 2.85 -0.49
C ILE A 165 -0.15 1.98 -0.90
N ASP A 166 -0.79 1.28 0.05
CA ASP A 166 -1.91 0.37 -0.22
C ASP A 166 -3.01 1.01 -1.07
N ALA A 167 -3.39 2.25 -0.73
CA ALA A 167 -4.41 2.99 -1.47
C ALA A 167 -4.04 3.22 -2.94
N PHE A 168 -2.76 3.45 -3.23
CA PHE A 168 -2.27 3.66 -4.60
C PHE A 168 -2.05 2.35 -5.35
N ALA A 169 -1.63 1.29 -4.66
CA ALA A 169 -1.56 -0.04 -5.25
C ALA A 169 -2.95 -0.52 -5.74
N VAL A 170 -4.01 -0.27 -4.94
CA VAL A 170 -5.40 -0.54 -5.33
C VAL A 170 -5.84 0.36 -6.48
N GLN A 171 -5.48 1.64 -6.46
CA GLN A 171 -5.76 2.58 -7.55
C GLN A 171 -5.10 2.13 -8.86
N ASN A 172 -3.81 1.80 -8.84
CA ASN A 172 -3.06 1.31 -10.00
C ASN A 172 -3.71 0.07 -10.61
N GLN A 173 -4.15 -0.87 -9.75
CA GLN A 173 -4.88 -2.07 -10.19
C GLN A 173 -6.22 -1.72 -10.84
N PHE A 174 -6.95 -0.78 -10.26
CA PHE A 174 -8.22 -0.32 -10.79
C PHE A 174 -8.05 0.35 -12.15
N GLU A 175 -7.12 1.28 -12.30
CA GLU A 175 -6.87 2.02 -13.55
C GLU A 175 -6.44 1.13 -14.72
N ILE A 176 -5.73 0.02 -14.44
CA ILE A 176 -5.33 -0.93 -15.49
C ILE A 176 -6.52 -1.77 -15.99
N ASN A 177 -7.52 -2.02 -15.14
CA ASN A 177 -8.60 -2.96 -15.43
C ASN A 177 -9.92 -2.29 -15.82
N TYR A 178 -10.12 -1.02 -15.47
CA TYR A 178 -11.38 -0.32 -15.66
C TYR A 178 -11.17 1.02 -16.37
N GLU A 179 -11.98 1.27 -17.39
CA GLU A 179 -12.10 2.57 -18.02
C GLU A 179 -13.22 3.35 -17.33
N VAL A 180 -12.85 4.39 -16.60
CA VAL A 180 -13.83 5.26 -15.94
C VAL A 180 -13.77 6.64 -16.60
N PRO A 181 -14.94 7.23 -16.95
CA PRO A 181 -14.97 8.59 -17.44
C PRO A 181 -14.35 9.56 -16.42
N ARG A 182 -13.50 10.46 -16.88
CA ARG A 182 -12.84 11.44 -16.00
C ARG A 182 -13.83 12.34 -15.25
N SER A 183 -15.06 12.48 -15.75
CA SER A 183 -16.13 13.23 -15.10
C SER A 183 -16.76 12.53 -13.89
N GLU A 184 -16.44 11.26 -13.68
CA GLU A 184 -16.99 10.49 -12.56
C GLU A 184 -16.07 10.51 -11.35
N THR A 185 -16.68 10.46 -10.17
CA THR A 185 -15.98 10.26 -8.91
C THR A 185 -16.06 8.79 -8.54
N VAL A 186 -14.90 8.18 -8.28
CA VAL A 186 -14.79 6.77 -7.87
C VAL A 186 -14.30 6.71 -6.45
N VAL A 187 -14.91 5.83 -5.66
CA VAL A 187 -14.46 5.54 -4.29
C VAL A 187 -13.94 4.11 -4.27
N LEU A 188 -12.65 3.96 -4.02
CA LEU A 188 -12.00 2.68 -3.81
C LEU A 188 -11.96 2.39 -2.32
N VAL A 189 -12.50 1.23 -1.92
CA VAL A 189 -12.54 0.81 -0.52
C VAL A 189 -11.89 -0.57 -0.42
N ASN A 190 -10.78 -0.64 0.30
CA ASN A 190 -10.07 -1.88 0.60
C ASN A 190 -10.28 -2.24 2.07
N ILE A 191 -11.08 -3.27 2.34
CA ILE A 191 -11.40 -3.73 3.70
C ILE A 191 -10.45 -4.87 4.05
N GLY A 192 -9.39 -4.55 4.79
CA GLY A 192 -8.41 -5.52 5.29
C GLY A 192 -8.85 -6.21 6.58
N ALA A 193 -7.94 -6.97 7.20
CA ALA A 193 -8.22 -7.63 8.47
C ALA A 193 -8.31 -6.63 9.65
N SER A 194 -7.43 -5.64 9.72
CA SER A 194 -7.41 -4.62 10.79
C SER A 194 -7.64 -3.18 10.31
N VAL A 195 -7.41 -2.89 9.04
CA VAL A 195 -7.51 -1.53 8.50
C VAL A 195 -8.38 -1.54 7.24
N THR A 196 -9.20 -0.51 7.10
CA THR A 196 -9.92 -0.19 5.86
C THR A 196 -9.29 1.06 5.23
N ASN A 197 -8.79 0.93 4.00
CA ASN A 197 -8.27 2.05 3.24
C ASN A 197 -9.38 2.61 2.33
N ILE A 198 -9.55 3.92 2.32
CA ILE A 198 -10.46 4.63 1.42
C ILE A 198 -9.63 5.56 0.54
N ASN A 199 -9.86 5.49 -0.78
CA ASN A 199 -9.27 6.41 -1.74
C ASN A 199 -10.38 6.94 -2.67
N VAL A 200 -10.54 8.25 -2.73
CA VAL A 200 -11.53 8.93 -3.58
C VAL A 200 -10.81 9.54 -4.77
N LEU A 201 -11.17 9.08 -5.95
CA LEU A 201 -10.66 9.59 -7.22
C LEU A 201 -11.69 10.56 -7.83
N ALA A 202 -11.29 11.79 -8.09
CA ALA A 202 -12.06 12.74 -8.88
C ALA A 202 -11.25 13.16 -10.11
N ASN A 203 -11.82 13.07 -11.28
CA ASN A 203 -11.13 13.31 -12.56
C ASN A 203 -9.89 12.40 -12.77
N GLY A 204 -9.88 11.20 -12.19
CA GLY A 204 -8.76 10.29 -12.21
C GLY A 204 -7.60 10.66 -11.26
N ILE A 205 -7.80 11.63 -10.38
CA ILE A 205 -6.78 12.06 -9.41
C ILE A 205 -7.26 11.70 -8.01
N SER A 206 -6.38 11.13 -7.19
CA SER A 206 -6.64 10.91 -5.78
C SER A 206 -6.80 12.26 -5.06
N THR A 207 -8.01 12.53 -4.58
CA THR A 207 -8.36 13.78 -3.92
C THR A 207 -8.55 13.67 -2.41
N PHE A 208 -8.81 12.45 -1.95
CA PHE A 208 -8.97 12.16 -0.53
C PHE A 208 -8.56 10.70 -0.26
N THR A 209 -7.74 10.50 0.74
CA THR A 209 -7.35 9.18 1.24
C THR A 209 -7.56 9.13 2.75
N ARG A 210 -7.97 7.99 3.25
CA ARG A 210 -8.10 7.76 4.69
C ARG A 210 -7.95 6.30 5.03
N ASP A 211 -7.17 6.03 6.07
CA ASP A 211 -7.12 4.73 6.73
C ASP A 211 -7.98 4.76 7.99
N ILE A 212 -8.79 3.73 8.16
CA ILE A 212 -9.67 3.54 9.30
C ILE A 212 -9.25 2.25 9.99
N SER A 213 -8.95 2.31 11.30
CA SER A 213 -8.57 1.15 12.12
C SER A 213 -9.76 0.26 12.46
N ILE A 214 -10.55 -0.07 11.43
CA ILE A 214 -11.64 -1.04 11.46
C ILE A 214 -11.48 -1.94 10.24
N GLY A 215 -11.50 -3.24 10.46
CA GLY A 215 -11.40 -4.24 9.41
C GLY A 215 -12.21 -5.49 9.75
N GLY A 216 -12.00 -6.54 8.95
CA GLY A 216 -12.72 -7.80 9.10
C GLY A 216 -12.58 -8.48 10.46
N GLY A 217 -11.44 -8.27 11.14
CA GLY A 217 -11.19 -8.83 12.47
C GLY A 217 -12.19 -8.36 13.53
N GLN A 218 -12.55 -7.07 13.52
CA GLN A 218 -13.55 -6.56 14.48
C GLN A 218 -14.94 -7.19 14.28
N PHE A 219 -15.29 -7.56 13.04
CA PHE A 219 -16.53 -8.31 12.79
C PHE A 219 -16.42 -9.72 13.37
N THR A 220 -15.29 -10.40 13.22
CA THR A 220 -15.04 -11.71 13.80
C THR A 220 -15.14 -11.67 15.32
N ASP A 221 -14.49 -10.69 15.94
CA ASP A 221 -14.56 -10.47 17.39
C ASP A 221 -15.99 -10.20 17.88
N ALA A 222 -16.78 -9.46 17.12
CA ALA A 222 -18.18 -9.21 17.46
C ALA A 222 -19.02 -10.50 17.40
N VAL A 223 -18.81 -11.34 16.37
CA VAL A 223 -19.45 -12.66 16.25
C VAL A 223 -19.03 -13.58 17.39
N GLN A 224 -17.74 -13.67 17.70
CA GLN A 224 -17.23 -14.45 18.83
C GLN A 224 -17.94 -14.09 20.14
N LYS A 225 -17.99 -12.79 20.44
CA LYS A 225 -18.61 -12.30 21.68
C LYS A 225 -20.11 -12.53 21.71
N ALA A 226 -20.79 -12.32 20.59
CA ALA A 226 -22.25 -12.47 20.53
C ALA A 226 -22.72 -13.92 20.63
N LEU A 227 -21.96 -14.85 20.04
CA LEU A 227 -22.33 -16.27 19.96
C LEU A 227 -21.54 -17.16 20.91
N ASN A 228 -20.52 -16.62 21.60
CA ASN A 228 -19.60 -17.35 22.47
C ASN A 228 -18.95 -18.56 21.78
N VAL A 229 -18.43 -18.34 20.58
CA VAL A 229 -17.77 -19.35 19.74
C VAL A 229 -16.26 -19.05 19.63
N SER A 230 -15.48 -20.01 19.09
CA SER A 230 -14.07 -19.82 18.81
C SER A 230 -13.84 -18.81 17.67
N TYR A 231 -12.60 -18.34 17.50
CA TYR A 231 -12.22 -17.46 16.39
C TYR A 231 -12.49 -18.10 15.04
N ASP A 232 -12.11 -19.36 14.86
CA ASP A 232 -12.29 -20.09 13.59
C ASP A 232 -13.78 -20.29 13.25
N GLU A 233 -14.60 -20.61 14.28
CA GLU A 233 -16.05 -20.69 14.10
C GLU A 233 -16.67 -19.34 13.75
N ALA A 234 -16.19 -18.25 14.37
CA ALA A 234 -16.66 -16.90 14.07
C ALA A 234 -16.25 -16.46 12.65
N GLU A 235 -15.04 -16.78 12.20
CA GLU A 235 -14.61 -16.54 10.81
C GLU A 235 -15.44 -17.31 9.79
N ALA A 236 -15.81 -18.56 10.12
CA ALA A 236 -16.65 -19.38 9.26
C ALA A 236 -18.12 -18.88 9.19
N LEU A 237 -18.59 -18.18 10.22
CA LEU A 237 -19.94 -17.60 10.30
C LEU A 237 -20.04 -16.20 9.70
N LYS A 238 -18.95 -15.48 9.60
CA LYS A 238 -18.85 -14.14 9.01
C LYS A 238 -19.02 -14.16 7.51
#